data_fe8c4486865a6293983574abac654f2f
#
_entry.id   fe8c4486865a6293983574abac654f2f
#
_cell.length_a   1.000
_cell.length_b   1.000
_cell.length_c   1.000
_cell.angle_alpha   90.00
_cell.angle_beta   90.00
_cell.angle_gamma   90.00
#
_symmetry.space_group_name_H-M   'P 1'
#
loop_
_entity.id
_entity.type
_entity.pdbx_description
1 polymer ?
#
loop_
_entity_poly.entity_id
_entity_poly.type
_entity_poly.pdbx_seq_one_letter_code
_entity_poly.pdbx_strand_id
1 'polypeptide(L)'
;MTRFVLALCSLFLVPFSIVHCQSSNRQLNGYSLAWQDEFDGFGRPDPDKWSYEQGFVRNYEAQYYTPLNVAKRDGVLVIEATPANFACPDYDPESGNWRLSRERVQYTSGSIITRGHYSFLYGRVEVRARIPVCAGAWPAIWLLGSSLPWPGNGEIDMLEYYQLDGRPTILANACWAGKTEEDTRWDDSYWPLDHFTANDPTWASRFHVWRMDWDNEFIRLYLDDELLNEIPLSKTINGKGGSPGINPFHRPFYLLINLALDTRVTSYDPAIFPIRYEIDYVRIYHRKP
;
A
#
# COMPACT_ATOMS: atom_id res chain seq x y z
N MET A 1 -48.23 3.84 -61.27
CA MET A 1 -48.10 2.65 -60.43
C MET A 1 -46.76 2.72 -59.75
N THR A 2 -46.70 3.25 -58.53
CA THR A 2 -45.47 3.48 -57.78
C THR A 2 -45.47 2.49 -56.63
N ARG A 3 -44.52 1.55 -56.63
CA ARG A 3 -44.37 0.54 -55.57
C ARG A 3 -43.50 1.12 -54.45
N PHE A 4 -44.06 1.23 -53.25
CA PHE A 4 -43.33 1.49 -52.00
C PHE A 4 -42.70 0.17 -51.50
N VAL A 5 -41.41 0.20 -51.30
CA VAL A 5 -40.69 -0.90 -50.61
C VAL A 5 -40.55 -0.47 -49.17
N LEU A 6 -41.20 -1.21 -48.23
CA LEU A 6 -40.97 -1.08 -46.78
C LEU A 6 -39.70 -1.86 -46.43
N ALA A 7 -38.71 -1.17 -45.91
CA ALA A 7 -37.54 -1.81 -45.27
C ALA A 7 -37.86 -2.08 -43.78
N LEU A 8 -37.94 -3.33 -43.41
CA LEU A 8 -38.00 -3.76 -41.99
C LEU A 8 -36.60 -3.67 -41.40
N CYS A 9 -36.38 -2.75 -40.48
CA CYS A 9 -35.20 -2.74 -39.60
C CYS A 9 -35.43 -3.73 -38.42
N SER A 10 -34.77 -4.85 -38.46
CA SER A 10 -34.73 -5.80 -37.35
C SER A 10 -33.72 -5.30 -36.30
N LEU A 11 -34.21 -4.81 -35.17
CA LEU A 11 -33.39 -4.54 -33.98
C LEU A 11 -32.93 -5.89 -33.37
N PHE A 12 -31.67 -6.19 -33.51
CA PHE A 12 -31.01 -7.24 -32.72
C PHE A 12 -30.74 -6.72 -31.29
N LEU A 13 -31.56 -7.15 -30.33
CA LEU A 13 -31.27 -7.01 -28.92
C LEU A 13 -30.15 -8.01 -28.57
N VAL A 14 -28.94 -7.52 -28.37
CA VAL A 14 -27.83 -8.28 -27.77
C VAL A 14 -28.10 -8.34 -26.27
N PRO A 15 -28.24 -9.53 -25.66
CA PRO A 15 -28.39 -9.61 -24.23
C PRO A 15 -27.08 -9.20 -23.56
N PHE A 16 -27.10 -8.14 -22.77
CA PHE A 16 -26.04 -7.80 -21.84
C PHE A 16 -25.99 -8.87 -20.76
N SER A 17 -25.09 -9.83 -20.90
CA SER A 17 -24.79 -10.77 -19.83
C SER A 17 -24.01 -10.01 -18.75
N ILE A 18 -24.71 -9.67 -17.66
CA ILE A 18 -24.06 -9.20 -16.42
C ILE A 18 -23.27 -10.39 -15.89
N VAL A 19 -21.96 -10.37 -16.14
CA VAL A 19 -21.03 -11.29 -15.47
C VAL A 19 -21.01 -10.87 -14.02
N HIS A 20 -21.83 -11.52 -13.19
CA HIS A 20 -21.65 -11.50 -11.74
C HIS A 20 -20.32 -12.17 -11.46
N CYS A 21 -19.30 -11.37 -11.17
CA CYS A 21 -18.08 -11.86 -10.54
C CYS A 21 -18.49 -12.35 -9.15
N GLN A 22 -18.82 -13.64 -9.04
CA GLN A 22 -18.98 -14.28 -7.74
C GLN A 22 -17.61 -14.19 -7.06
N SER A 23 -17.53 -13.37 -6.02
CA SER A 23 -16.44 -13.42 -5.07
C SER A 23 -16.37 -14.88 -4.57
N SER A 24 -15.42 -15.63 -5.10
CA SER A 24 -15.18 -16.99 -4.61
C SER A 24 -14.76 -16.83 -3.15
N ASN A 25 -15.68 -17.16 -2.24
CA ASN A 25 -15.40 -17.35 -0.82
C ASN A 25 -14.39 -18.51 -0.72
N ARG A 26 -13.11 -18.21 -0.98
CA ARG A 26 -12.02 -19.15 -0.79
C ARG A 26 -11.93 -19.36 0.72
N GLN A 27 -12.60 -20.40 1.22
CA GLN A 27 -12.46 -20.82 2.61
C GLN A 27 -10.99 -21.23 2.80
N LEU A 28 -10.19 -20.31 3.33
CA LEU A 28 -8.82 -20.62 3.71
C LEU A 28 -8.88 -21.58 4.90
N ASN A 29 -8.37 -22.80 4.72
CA ASN A 29 -8.32 -23.77 5.79
C ASN A 29 -7.59 -23.18 7.00
N GLY A 30 -8.25 -23.19 8.17
CA GLY A 30 -7.69 -22.65 9.41
C GLY A 30 -7.83 -21.15 9.62
N TYR A 31 -8.48 -20.40 8.68
CA TYR A 31 -8.70 -18.96 8.80
C TYR A 31 -10.19 -18.60 8.64
N SER A 32 -10.60 -17.48 9.24
CA SER A 32 -11.90 -16.83 9.04
C SER A 32 -11.68 -15.38 8.64
N LEU A 33 -12.40 -14.92 7.63
CA LEU A 33 -12.36 -13.52 7.22
C LEU A 33 -12.86 -12.62 8.35
N ALA A 34 -12.06 -11.64 8.74
CA ALA A 34 -12.35 -10.73 9.84
C ALA A 34 -12.68 -9.32 9.35
N TRP A 35 -11.99 -8.86 8.31
CA TRP A 35 -12.17 -7.55 7.71
C TRP A 35 -11.77 -7.58 6.23
N GLN A 36 -12.45 -6.79 5.40
CA GLN A 36 -12.10 -6.68 3.98
C GLN A 36 -12.56 -5.37 3.37
N ASP A 37 -11.91 -4.99 2.27
CA ASP A 37 -12.42 -4.06 1.28
C ASP A 37 -12.07 -4.57 -0.12
N GLU A 38 -13.09 -4.79 -0.94
CA GLU A 38 -12.98 -5.26 -2.33
C GLU A 38 -12.95 -4.08 -3.31
N PHE A 39 -13.05 -2.86 -2.81
CA PHE A 39 -13.07 -1.60 -3.57
C PHE A 39 -14.09 -1.54 -4.71
N ASP A 40 -15.18 -2.29 -4.57
CA ASP A 40 -16.27 -2.32 -5.55
C ASP A 40 -16.83 -0.93 -5.85
N GLY A 41 -17.25 -0.73 -7.11
CA GLY A 41 -17.91 0.48 -7.57
C GLY A 41 -16.96 1.65 -7.86
N PHE A 42 -17.45 2.86 -7.65
CA PHE A 42 -16.77 4.11 -8.00
C PHE A 42 -16.74 5.09 -6.82
N GLY A 43 -15.88 6.10 -6.93
CA GLY A 43 -15.83 7.20 -5.98
C GLY A 43 -14.74 6.99 -4.91
N ARG A 44 -14.97 7.47 -3.70
CA ARG A 44 -13.99 7.37 -2.63
C ARG A 44 -14.06 6.03 -1.91
N PRO A 45 -12.94 5.57 -1.30
CA PRO A 45 -12.98 4.48 -0.32
C PRO A 45 -14.01 4.74 0.78
N ASP A 46 -14.48 3.66 1.40
CA ASP A 46 -15.44 3.68 2.50
C ASP A 46 -14.86 4.47 3.70
N PRO A 47 -15.49 5.59 4.14
CA PRO A 47 -15.00 6.38 5.25
C PRO A 47 -15.10 5.68 6.61
N ASP A 48 -15.87 4.60 6.72
CA ASP A 48 -15.95 3.78 7.94
C ASP A 48 -14.77 2.79 8.03
N LYS A 49 -14.02 2.61 6.93
CA LYS A 49 -12.86 1.72 6.86
C LYS A 49 -11.53 2.47 6.77
N TRP A 50 -11.52 3.64 6.14
CA TRP A 50 -10.31 4.33 5.75
C TRP A 50 -10.30 5.80 6.14
N SER A 51 -9.17 6.23 6.70
CA SER A 51 -8.77 7.63 6.78
C SER A 51 -7.67 7.93 5.77
N TYR A 52 -7.37 9.23 5.59
CA TYR A 52 -6.32 9.69 4.68
C TYR A 52 -5.21 10.38 5.48
N GLU A 53 -3.98 10.18 5.06
CA GLU A 53 -2.92 11.12 5.44
C GLU A 53 -2.96 12.34 4.51
N GLN A 54 -2.61 13.50 5.04
CA GLN A 54 -2.60 14.76 4.31
C GLN A 54 -1.31 15.54 4.60
N GLY A 55 -0.84 16.28 3.63
CA GLY A 55 0.39 17.09 3.78
C GLY A 55 1.67 16.35 3.41
N PHE A 56 2.80 16.96 3.76
CA PHE A 56 4.11 16.31 3.78
C PHE A 56 4.23 15.51 5.08
N VAL A 57 4.34 14.19 5.03
CA VAL A 57 4.14 13.34 6.22
C VAL A 57 5.43 12.75 6.77
N ARG A 58 6.30 12.15 5.94
CA ARG A 58 7.51 11.43 6.39
C ARG A 58 8.66 11.53 5.39
N ASN A 59 9.86 11.15 5.79
CA ASN A 59 11.02 10.85 4.95
C ASN A 59 11.45 11.96 3.97
N TYR A 60 11.00 13.21 4.18
CA TYR A 60 11.21 14.32 3.22
C TYR A 60 10.72 14.01 1.79
N GLU A 61 9.80 13.05 1.63
CA GLU A 61 9.23 12.62 0.36
C GLU A 61 8.75 13.81 -0.49
N ALA A 62 8.72 13.65 -1.82
CA ALA A 62 8.47 14.78 -2.72
C ALA A 62 7.00 15.19 -2.81
N GLN A 63 6.07 14.25 -2.59
CA GLN A 63 4.63 14.48 -2.72
C GLN A 63 4.01 15.12 -1.48
N TYR A 64 2.97 15.89 -1.70
CA TYR A 64 1.96 16.28 -0.73
C TYR A 64 0.79 15.28 -0.83
N TYR A 65 0.47 14.59 0.26
CA TYR A 65 -0.67 13.67 0.26
C TYR A 65 -1.99 14.41 0.32
N THR A 66 -2.94 13.97 -0.49
CA THR A 66 -4.30 14.51 -0.54
C THR A 66 -5.31 13.41 -0.87
N PRO A 67 -6.52 13.47 -0.26
CA PRO A 67 -7.59 12.53 -0.59
C PRO A 67 -8.02 12.58 -2.06
N LEU A 68 -7.71 13.66 -2.79
CA LEU A 68 -8.07 13.81 -4.20
C LEU A 68 -7.35 12.82 -5.12
N ASN A 69 -6.21 12.32 -4.67
CA ASN A 69 -5.38 11.36 -5.40
C ASN A 69 -5.78 9.89 -5.17
N VAL A 70 -6.90 9.65 -4.47
CA VAL A 70 -7.37 8.30 -4.15
C VAL A 70 -8.82 8.15 -4.58
N ALA A 71 -9.10 7.17 -5.44
CA ALA A 71 -10.45 6.89 -5.90
C ALA A 71 -10.64 5.42 -6.27
N LYS A 72 -11.84 4.89 -6.07
CA LYS A 72 -12.28 3.61 -6.64
C LYS A 72 -12.68 3.84 -8.10
N ARG A 73 -12.18 3.00 -9.00
CA ARG A 73 -12.46 3.02 -10.44
C ARG A 73 -12.51 1.59 -10.96
N ASP A 74 -13.60 1.21 -11.58
CA ASP A 74 -13.76 -0.11 -12.23
C ASP A 74 -13.43 -1.31 -11.33
N GLY A 75 -13.82 -1.22 -10.04
CA GLY A 75 -13.62 -2.32 -9.08
C GLY A 75 -12.23 -2.40 -8.48
N VAL A 76 -11.41 -1.35 -8.62
CA VAL A 76 -10.10 -1.25 -7.96
C VAL A 76 -9.95 0.11 -7.27
N LEU A 77 -9.17 0.16 -6.20
CA LEU A 77 -8.68 1.41 -5.66
C LEU A 77 -7.48 1.87 -6.48
N VAL A 78 -7.51 3.12 -6.92
CA VAL A 78 -6.42 3.77 -7.65
C VAL A 78 -5.85 4.89 -6.81
N ILE A 79 -4.55 4.84 -6.54
CA ILE A 79 -3.76 5.93 -5.98
C ILE A 79 -2.94 6.53 -7.12
N GLU A 80 -3.09 7.83 -7.40
CA GLU A 80 -2.38 8.50 -8.48
C GLU A 80 -1.39 9.53 -7.92
N ALA A 81 -0.12 9.42 -8.29
CA ALA A 81 0.81 10.54 -8.13
C ALA A 81 0.79 11.41 -9.38
N THR A 82 0.69 12.72 -9.20
CA THR A 82 0.59 13.70 -10.30
C THR A 82 1.44 14.94 -10.04
N PRO A 83 1.99 15.57 -11.08
CA PRO A 83 2.59 16.89 -10.96
C PRO A 83 1.56 17.91 -10.47
N ALA A 84 2.01 18.85 -9.68
CA ALA A 84 1.21 19.95 -9.14
C ALA A 84 2.04 21.24 -9.14
N ASN A 85 1.38 22.37 -9.00
CA ASN A 85 2.08 23.66 -8.84
C ASN A 85 1.15 24.66 -8.14
N PHE A 86 1.04 24.55 -6.82
CA PHE A 86 0.24 25.49 -6.02
C PHE A 86 0.98 25.88 -4.72
N ALA A 87 0.56 26.98 -4.10
CA ALA A 87 1.10 27.38 -2.80
C ALA A 87 0.71 26.32 -1.75
N CYS A 88 1.70 25.90 -0.95
CA CYS A 88 1.45 24.91 0.10
C CYS A 88 0.51 25.51 1.17
N PRO A 89 -0.64 24.87 1.43
CA PRO A 89 -1.60 25.38 2.42
C PRO A 89 -1.04 25.44 3.84
N ASP A 90 -0.10 24.54 4.14
CA ASP A 90 0.47 24.37 5.47
C ASP A 90 1.83 25.06 5.62
N TYR A 91 2.24 25.92 4.65
CA TYR A 91 3.52 26.59 4.69
C TYR A 91 3.66 27.52 5.89
N ASP A 92 4.65 27.26 6.72
CA ASP A 92 5.05 28.09 7.86
C ASP A 92 6.59 28.16 7.94
N PRO A 93 7.21 29.23 7.43
CA PRO A 93 8.66 29.38 7.42
C PRO A 93 9.27 29.53 8.82
N GLU A 94 8.49 29.93 9.82
CA GLU A 94 8.95 30.12 11.19
C GLU A 94 8.88 28.84 12.05
N SER A 95 8.21 27.79 11.54
CA SER A 95 7.94 26.56 12.29
C SER A 95 9.21 25.72 12.36
N GLY A 96 10.25 25.69 12.19
CA GLY A 96 11.35 24.69 12.27
C GLY A 96 10.94 23.22 11.91
N ASN A 97 9.66 22.96 11.60
CA ASN A 97 9.16 21.67 11.16
C ASN A 97 9.28 21.54 9.64
N TRP A 98 10.13 20.63 9.17
CA TRP A 98 10.35 20.42 7.74
C TRP A 98 9.08 20.18 6.92
N ARG A 99 8.03 19.62 7.53
CA ARG A 99 6.74 19.38 6.87
C ARG A 99 6.02 20.65 6.45
N LEU A 100 6.34 21.76 7.12
CA LEU A 100 5.76 23.08 6.87
C LEU A 100 6.73 24.02 6.14
N SER A 101 7.94 23.56 5.80
CA SER A 101 9.01 24.42 5.24
C SER A 101 8.91 24.65 3.73
N ARG A 102 8.04 23.92 3.02
CA ARG A 102 7.92 24.00 1.56
C ARG A 102 6.84 25.01 1.17
N GLU A 103 7.23 26.07 0.51
CA GLU A 103 6.32 27.11 0.02
C GLU A 103 5.36 26.60 -1.06
N ARG A 104 5.79 25.63 -1.86
CA ARG A 104 5.03 25.12 -3.00
C ARG A 104 4.93 23.60 -2.97
N VAL A 105 3.76 23.12 -3.38
CA VAL A 105 3.53 21.70 -3.68
C VAL A 105 3.84 21.47 -5.16
N GLN A 106 4.79 20.59 -5.44
CA GLN A 106 5.22 20.24 -6.80
C GLN A 106 4.61 18.93 -7.29
N TYR A 107 4.25 18.05 -6.38
CA TYR A 107 3.62 16.76 -6.66
C TYR A 107 2.57 16.46 -5.60
N THR A 108 1.48 15.81 -6.02
CA THR A 108 0.49 15.26 -5.10
C THR A 108 0.40 13.75 -5.26
N SER A 109 0.02 13.06 -4.22
CA SER A 109 -0.23 11.62 -4.20
C SER A 109 -1.23 11.25 -3.11
N GLY A 110 -1.48 9.94 -2.91
CA GLY A 110 -2.43 9.45 -1.93
C GLY A 110 -1.85 8.48 -0.91
N SER A 111 -2.42 8.52 0.28
CA SER A 111 -2.17 7.57 1.36
C SER A 111 -3.48 7.31 2.10
N ILE A 112 -3.81 6.03 2.31
CA ILE A 112 -4.96 5.58 3.08
C ILE A 112 -4.52 4.72 4.25
N ILE A 113 -5.22 4.85 5.37
CA ILE A 113 -4.88 4.17 6.61
C ILE A 113 -6.12 3.64 7.31
N THR A 114 -6.00 2.49 7.98
CA THR A 114 -7.08 1.94 8.82
C THR A 114 -7.01 2.43 10.27
N ARG A 115 -6.11 3.35 10.61
CA ARG A 115 -5.95 3.91 11.96
C ARG A 115 -7.26 4.55 12.43
N GLY A 116 -7.73 4.13 13.62
CA GLY A 116 -8.99 4.58 14.17
C GLY A 116 -10.23 3.82 13.70
N HIS A 117 -10.10 2.99 12.65
CA HIS A 117 -11.17 2.16 12.12
C HIS A 117 -10.96 0.68 12.41
N TYR A 118 -9.77 0.16 12.06
CA TYR A 118 -9.46 -1.25 12.25
C TYR A 118 -7.99 -1.44 12.62
N SER A 119 -7.76 -2.18 13.68
CA SER A 119 -6.46 -2.69 14.10
C SER A 119 -6.60 -4.15 14.52
N PHE A 120 -5.58 -4.93 14.31
CA PHE A 120 -5.60 -6.36 14.59
C PHE A 120 -4.27 -6.85 15.15
N LEU A 121 -4.33 -7.97 15.85
CA LEU A 121 -3.18 -8.69 16.37
C LEU A 121 -3.23 -10.10 15.80
N TYR A 122 -2.16 -10.51 15.10
CA TYR A 122 -2.02 -11.79 14.43
C TYR A 122 -3.05 -12.05 13.31
N GLY A 123 -2.78 -13.04 12.52
CA GLY A 123 -3.63 -13.47 11.42
C GLY A 123 -2.92 -13.45 10.08
N ARG A 124 -3.72 -13.43 9.01
CA ARG A 124 -3.24 -13.28 7.64
C ARG A 124 -3.76 -11.98 7.04
N VAL A 125 -2.90 -11.25 6.38
CA VAL A 125 -3.26 -10.12 5.51
C VAL A 125 -2.98 -10.50 4.07
N GLU A 126 -3.92 -10.25 3.18
CA GLU A 126 -3.73 -10.35 1.73
C GLU A 126 -4.13 -9.03 1.08
N VAL A 127 -3.21 -8.46 0.32
CA VAL A 127 -3.45 -7.29 -0.53
C VAL A 127 -3.13 -7.68 -1.96
N ARG A 128 -4.12 -7.64 -2.85
CA ARG A 128 -3.88 -7.85 -4.28
C ARG A 128 -3.71 -6.53 -4.96
N ALA A 129 -2.50 -6.29 -5.48
CA ALA A 129 -2.13 -4.99 -6.03
C ALA A 129 -1.24 -5.11 -7.27
N ARG A 130 -1.32 -4.07 -8.12
CA ARG A 130 -0.41 -3.83 -9.23
C ARG A 130 0.36 -2.55 -8.95
N ILE A 131 1.67 -2.69 -8.73
CA ILE A 131 2.53 -1.57 -8.34
C ILE A 131 3.15 -0.88 -9.56
N PRO A 132 3.37 0.44 -9.52
CA PRO A 132 4.22 1.12 -10.48
C PRO A 132 5.70 0.78 -10.22
N VAL A 133 6.43 0.43 -11.29
CA VAL A 133 7.86 0.07 -11.22
C VAL A 133 8.75 1.07 -11.97
N CYS A 134 8.33 2.32 -12.12
CA CYS A 134 9.12 3.39 -12.71
C CYS A 134 10.06 4.03 -11.68
N ALA A 135 11.12 4.68 -12.18
CA ALA A 135 12.06 5.39 -11.35
C ALA A 135 11.37 6.51 -10.55
N GLY A 136 11.62 6.56 -9.26
CA GLY A 136 11.03 7.54 -8.33
C GLY A 136 9.67 7.15 -7.77
N ALA A 137 9.00 6.12 -8.27
CA ALA A 137 7.83 5.57 -7.60
C ALA A 137 8.25 4.81 -6.34
N TRP A 138 7.50 5.01 -5.24
CA TRP A 138 7.69 4.31 -3.97
C TRP A 138 6.33 3.87 -3.42
N PRO A 139 5.69 2.87 -4.04
CA PRO A 139 4.49 2.25 -3.49
C PRO A 139 4.83 1.41 -2.26
N ALA A 140 3.93 1.43 -1.25
CA ALA A 140 4.07 0.66 -0.04
C ALA A 140 2.75 0.03 0.43
N ILE A 141 2.85 -1.15 1.04
CA ILE A 141 1.84 -1.83 1.86
C ILE A 141 2.52 -2.17 3.17
N TRP A 142 2.14 -1.51 4.24
CA TRP A 142 2.84 -1.61 5.49
C TRP A 142 1.94 -1.41 6.71
N LEU A 143 2.46 -1.71 7.88
CA LEU A 143 1.70 -1.64 9.12
C LEU A 143 2.50 -0.95 10.22
N LEU A 144 1.80 -0.21 11.07
CA LEU A 144 2.36 0.40 12.28
C LEU A 144 1.60 -0.05 13.53
N GLY A 145 2.32 -0.27 14.60
CA GLY A 145 1.72 -0.55 15.91
C GLY A 145 0.90 0.63 16.43
N SER A 146 -0.24 0.34 17.04
CA SER A 146 -1.24 1.34 17.46
C SER A 146 -0.92 2.03 18.79
N SER A 147 0.02 1.53 19.58
CA SER A 147 0.06 1.83 21.03
C SER A 147 1.31 2.54 21.56
N LEU A 148 2.35 2.68 20.77
CA LEU A 148 3.60 3.33 21.17
C LEU A 148 4.06 4.31 20.10
N PRO A 149 4.94 5.28 20.38
CA PRO A 149 5.60 6.05 19.34
C PRO A 149 6.61 5.21 18.56
N TRP A 150 6.83 5.58 17.31
CA TRP A 150 7.86 4.99 16.46
C TRP A 150 9.27 5.30 16.99
N PRO A 151 10.22 4.35 16.92
CA PRO A 151 10.13 2.99 16.38
C PRO A 151 9.65 1.93 17.40
N GLY A 152 9.35 2.32 18.62
CA GLY A 152 8.93 1.42 19.70
C GLY A 152 7.58 0.74 19.47
N ASN A 153 6.72 1.30 18.59
CA ASN A 153 5.46 0.68 18.19
C ASN A 153 5.64 -0.50 17.22
N GLY A 154 6.81 -0.62 16.58
CA GLY A 154 7.06 -1.58 15.51
C GLY A 154 6.48 -1.14 14.16
N GLU A 155 7.12 -1.62 13.09
CA GLU A 155 6.73 -1.42 11.70
C GLU A 155 6.89 -2.74 10.94
N ILE A 156 5.97 -3.06 10.04
CA ILE A 156 6.03 -4.24 9.17
C ILE A 156 5.77 -3.77 7.75
N ASP A 157 6.75 -3.94 6.87
CA ASP A 157 6.65 -3.58 5.47
C ASP A 157 6.40 -4.85 4.65
N MET A 158 5.12 -5.10 4.32
CA MET A 158 4.75 -6.22 3.46
C MET A 158 5.27 -6.03 2.04
N LEU A 159 5.34 -4.79 1.62
CA LEU A 159 5.87 -4.30 0.36
C LEU A 159 6.40 -2.90 0.53
N GLU A 160 7.62 -2.68 0.09
CA GLU A 160 8.11 -1.43 -0.44
C GLU A 160 8.76 -1.68 -1.79
N TYR A 161 8.66 -0.73 -2.70
CA TYR A 161 9.42 -0.74 -3.95
C TYR A 161 10.08 0.63 -4.15
N TYR A 162 11.37 0.63 -4.38
CA TYR A 162 12.14 1.80 -4.82
C TYR A 162 13.47 1.39 -5.45
N GLN A 163 14.25 2.36 -5.90
CA GLN A 163 15.60 2.09 -6.40
C GLN A 163 16.62 2.11 -5.26
N LEU A 164 17.10 0.94 -4.86
CA LEU A 164 18.20 0.78 -3.92
C LEU A 164 19.51 0.81 -4.71
N ASP A 165 20.36 1.83 -4.46
CA ASP A 165 21.61 2.06 -5.19
C ASP A 165 21.44 2.06 -6.72
N GLY A 166 20.33 2.63 -7.20
CA GLY A 166 19.99 2.72 -8.62
C GLY A 166 19.38 1.44 -9.20
N ARG A 167 19.19 0.38 -8.41
CA ARG A 167 18.59 -0.88 -8.84
C ARG A 167 17.15 -0.98 -8.35
N PRO A 168 16.16 -1.18 -9.24
CA PRO A 168 14.78 -1.44 -8.85
C PRO A 168 14.71 -2.64 -7.90
N THR A 169 14.15 -2.45 -6.69
CA THR A 169 14.18 -3.43 -5.62
C THR A 169 12.84 -3.48 -4.90
N ILE A 170 12.37 -4.69 -4.62
CA ILE A 170 11.25 -4.97 -3.72
C ILE A 170 11.83 -5.29 -2.35
N LEU A 171 11.24 -4.72 -1.31
CA LEU A 171 11.67 -4.89 0.08
C LEU A 171 10.51 -5.45 0.90
N ALA A 172 10.85 -6.32 1.85
CA ALA A 172 9.93 -6.93 2.80
C ALA A 172 10.59 -6.98 4.17
N ASN A 173 10.23 -6.06 5.07
CA ASN A 173 11.02 -5.74 6.26
C ASN A 173 10.18 -5.72 7.54
N ALA A 174 10.87 -5.68 8.69
CA ALA A 174 10.28 -5.22 9.94
C ALA A 174 11.26 -4.34 10.72
N CYS A 175 10.72 -3.36 11.45
CA CYS A 175 11.50 -2.42 12.25
C CYS A 175 10.99 -2.36 13.69
N TRP A 176 11.91 -2.23 14.64
CA TRP A 176 11.63 -1.99 16.06
C TRP A 176 12.72 -1.16 16.72
N ALA A 177 12.49 -0.73 17.96
CA ALA A 177 13.45 0.10 18.67
C ALA A 177 14.72 -0.69 19.06
N GLY A 178 15.86 -0.09 18.76
CA GLY A 178 17.17 -0.66 19.02
C GLY A 178 17.69 -0.47 20.45
N LYS A 179 18.98 -0.69 20.63
CA LYS A 179 19.62 -0.72 21.96
C LYS A 179 19.81 0.67 22.58
N THR A 180 19.92 1.71 21.78
CA THR A 180 20.03 3.11 22.22
C THR A 180 18.75 3.88 21.93
N GLU A 181 18.61 5.12 22.42
CA GLU A 181 17.43 5.94 22.19
C GLU A 181 17.24 6.36 20.73
N GLU A 182 18.33 6.39 19.96
CA GLU A 182 18.36 6.79 18.55
C GLU A 182 18.45 5.60 17.59
N ASP A 183 18.60 4.36 18.12
CA ASP A 183 18.85 3.17 17.32
C ASP A 183 17.54 2.51 16.90
N THR A 184 17.41 2.23 15.60
CA THR A 184 16.39 1.36 15.03
C THR A 184 16.99 0.03 14.63
N ARG A 185 16.23 -1.03 14.78
CA ARG A 185 16.59 -2.37 14.32
C ARG A 185 15.71 -2.76 13.17
N TRP A 186 16.35 -3.26 12.13
CA TRP A 186 15.68 -3.77 10.96
C TRP A 186 15.98 -5.25 10.76
N ASP A 187 14.98 -5.99 10.34
CA ASP A 187 15.12 -7.29 9.70
C ASP A 187 14.72 -7.07 8.24
N ASP A 188 15.74 -6.98 7.39
CA ASP A 188 15.61 -6.52 6.00
C ASP A 188 15.71 -7.69 5.03
N SER A 189 14.87 -7.68 4.00
CA SER A 189 14.94 -8.57 2.85
C SER A 189 14.81 -7.79 1.54
N TYR A 190 15.82 -7.91 0.67
CA TYR A 190 15.95 -7.14 -0.58
C TYR A 190 15.86 -8.08 -1.78
N TRP A 191 14.88 -7.84 -2.65
CA TRP A 191 14.64 -8.63 -3.84
C TRP A 191 14.73 -7.74 -5.08
N PRO A 192 15.81 -7.82 -5.85
CA PRO A 192 15.88 -7.09 -7.11
C PRO A 192 14.70 -7.43 -8.01
N LEU A 193 14.11 -6.41 -8.65
CA LEU A 193 12.91 -6.57 -9.48
C LEU A 193 13.11 -7.59 -10.60
N ASP A 194 14.33 -7.72 -11.14
CA ASP A 194 14.66 -8.69 -12.19
C ASP A 194 14.51 -10.14 -11.74
N HIS A 195 14.54 -10.45 -10.44
CA HIS A 195 14.18 -11.78 -9.92
C HIS A 195 12.77 -12.20 -10.38
N PHE A 196 11.83 -11.27 -10.37
CA PHE A 196 10.43 -11.53 -10.75
C PHE A 196 10.17 -11.35 -12.25
N THR A 197 10.89 -10.44 -12.90
CA THR A 197 10.62 -10.05 -14.29
C THR A 197 11.46 -10.80 -15.32
N ALA A 198 12.55 -11.45 -14.94
CA ALA A 198 13.47 -12.13 -15.88
C ALA A 198 12.78 -13.20 -16.73
N ASN A 199 11.84 -13.94 -16.15
CA ASN A 199 11.08 -15.00 -16.85
C ASN A 199 9.65 -14.57 -17.19
N ASP A 200 9.24 -13.36 -16.81
CA ASP A 200 7.91 -12.81 -17.06
C ASP A 200 7.95 -11.29 -17.29
N PRO A 201 8.21 -10.86 -18.52
CA PRO A 201 8.25 -9.43 -18.87
C PRO A 201 6.93 -8.69 -18.61
N THR A 202 5.82 -9.42 -18.42
CA THR A 202 4.49 -8.85 -18.14
C THR A 202 4.21 -8.71 -16.64
N TRP A 203 5.10 -9.13 -15.77
CA TRP A 203 4.93 -9.15 -14.33
C TRP A 203 4.41 -7.79 -13.80
N ALA A 204 5.08 -6.70 -14.10
CA ALA A 204 4.72 -5.35 -13.63
C ALA A 204 3.34 -4.85 -14.14
N SER A 205 2.77 -5.49 -15.17
CA SER A 205 1.44 -5.15 -15.70
C SER A 205 0.30 -5.97 -15.07
N ARG A 206 0.61 -6.90 -14.19
CA ARG A 206 -0.36 -7.79 -13.54
C ARG A 206 -0.56 -7.44 -12.07
N PHE A 207 -1.68 -7.89 -11.51
CA PHE A 207 -1.92 -7.88 -10.08
C PHE A 207 -1.23 -9.07 -9.41
N HIS A 208 -0.55 -8.81 -8.30
CA HIS A 208 0.14 -9.76 -7.46
C HIS A 208 -0.44 -9.77 -6.06
N VAL A 209 -0.32 -10.87 -5.33
CA VAL A 209 -0.82 -11.00 -3.96
C VAL A 209 0.34 -10.83 -2.98
N TRP A 210 0.32 -9.72 -2.26
CA TRP A 210 1.19 -9.44 -1.13
C TRP A 210 0.53 -10.01 0.11
N ARG A 211 1.20 -10.94 0.78
CA ARG A 211 0.64 -11.66 1.92
C ARG A 211 1.55 -11.58 3.13
N MET A 212 0.96 -11.39 4.29
CA MET A 212 1.58 -11.56 5.59
C MET A 212 0.87 -12.67 6.35
N ASP A 213 1.63 -13.63 6.88
CA ASP A 213 1.19 -14.58 7.90
C ASP A 213 1.88 -14.21 9.22
N TRP A 214 1.11 -13.85 10.22
CA TRP A 214 1.60 -13.35 11.48
C TRP A 214 0.98 -14.13 12.64
N ASP A 215 1.82 -14.72 13.45
CA ASP A 215 1.45 -15.44 14.68
C ASP A 215 2.30 -14.96 15.88
N ASN A 216 2.25 -15.67 17.01
CA ASN A 216 3.00 -15.32 18.20
C ASN A 216 4.50 -15.68 18.13
N GLU A 217 4.95 -16.31 17.06
CA GLU A 217 6.34 -16.76 16.91
C GLU A 217 7.03 -16.07 15.74
N PHE A 218 6.30 -15.83 14.63
CA PHE A 218 6.85 -15.32 13.38
C PHE A 218 5.95 -14.31 12.67
N ILE A 219 6.57 -13.42 11.92
CA ILE A 219 5.99 -12.70 10.80
C ILE A 219 6.62 -13.29 9.53
N ARG A 220 5.79 -13.72 8.58
CA ARG A 220 6.22 -14.22 7.27
C ARG A 220 5.59 -13.38 6.18
N LEU A 221 6.45 -12.82 5.32
CA LEU A 221 6.07 -11.94 4.23
C LEU A 221 6.25 -12.65 2.89
N TYR A 222 5.24 -12.57 2.02
CA TYR A 222 5.20 -13.30 0.76
C TYR A 222 4.76 -12.42 -0.39
N LEU A 223 5.21 -12.77 -1.58
CA LEU A 223 4.70 -12.30 -2.86
C LEU A 223 4.32 -13.52 -3.72
N ASP A 224 3.03 -13.63 -4.10
CA ASP A 224 2.49 -14.74 -4.91
C ASP A 224 2.92 -16.13 -4.38
N ASP A 225 2.84 -16.35 -3.07
CA ASP A 225 3.28 -17.56 -2.37
C ASP A 225 4.81 -17.76 -2.25
N GLU A 226 5.66 -16.94 -2.86
CA GLU A 226 7.09 -16.93 -2.61
C GLU A 226 7.40 -16.23 -1.27
N LEU A 227 8.12 -16.91 -0.38
CA LEU A 227 8.53 -16.34 0.91
C LEU A 227 9.64 -15.31 0.70
N LEU A 228 9.34 -14.05 0.99
CA LEU A 228 10.32 -12.94 0.90
C LEU A 228 11.12 -12.78 2.17
N ASN A 229 10.46 -12.86 3.35
CA ASN A 229 11.12 -12.72 4.64
C ASN A 229 10.39 -13.55 5.72
N GLU A 230 11.16 -14.14 6.65
CA GLU A 230 10.66 -14.80 7.87
C GLU A 230 11.34 -14.19 9.09
N ILE A 231 10.59 -13.45 9.89
CA ILE A 231 11.06 -12.65 11.01
C ILE A 231 10.66 -13.34 12.32
N PRO A 232 11.63 -13.93 13.07
CA PRO A 232 11.33 -14.58 14.34
C PRO A 232 11.11 -13.54 15.44
N LEU A 233 9.92 -13.52 16.06
CA LEU A 233 9.55 -12.53 17.06
C LEU A 233 10.35 -12.63 18.37
N SER A 234 11.01 -13.73 18.60
CA SER A 234 11.97 -13.85 19.72
C SER A 234 13.16 -12.88 19.63
N LYS A 235 13.43 -12.30 18.45
CA LYS A 235 14.54 -11.35 18.22
C LYS A 235 14.10 -9.88 18.18
N THR A 236 12.80 -9.58 18.25
CA THR A 236 12.25 -8.26 17.99
C THR A 236 11.85 -7.48 19.26
N ILE A 237 12.51 -7.75 20.37
CA ILE A 237 12.26 -7.06 21.62
C ILE A 237 12.89 -5.67 21.58
N ASN A 238 12.09 -4.65 21.88
CA ASN A 238 12.54 -3.27 21.98
C ASN A 238 13.66 -3.08 23.00
N GLY A 239 14.66 -2.32 22.59
CA GLY A 239 15.67 -1.77 23.48
C GLY A 239 15.29 -0.36 23.96
N LYS A 240 16.30 0.46 24.29
CA LYS A 240 16.12 1.80 24.91
C LYS A 240 15.47 2.82 23.96
N GLY A 241 15.59 2.64 22.65
CA GLY A 241 14.95 3.51 21.64
C GLY A 241 13.40 3.43 21.61
N GLY A 242 12.82 2.58 22.43
CA GLY A 242 11.38 2.43 22.60
C GLY A 242 11.05 2.00 24.02
N SER A 243 9.93 1.32 24.25
CA SER A 243 9.62 0.74 25.56
C SER A 243 10.46 -0.52 25.78
N PRO A 244 11.54 -0.49 26.57
CA PRO A 244 12.46 -1.60 26.71
C PRO A 244 11.79 -2.87 27.24
N GLY A 245 12.17 -4.04 26.67
CA GLY A 245 11.63 -5.32 27.07
C GLY A 245 10.26 -5.66 26.48
N ILE A 246 9.62 -4.73 25.78
CA ILE A 246 8.35 -4.96 25.08
C ILE A 246 8.66 -5.48 23.66
N ASN A 247 7.98 -6.54 23.26
CA ASN A 247 7.94 -6.91 21.85
C ASN A 247 6.76 -6.18 21.18
N PRO A 248 7.00 -5.24 20.24
CA PRO A 248 5.92 -4.49 19.61
C PRO A 248 4.99 -5.39 18.79
N PHE A 249 5.52 -6.47 18.22
CA PHE A 249 4.75 -7.38 17.37
C PHE A 249 3.83 -8.36 18.15
N HIS A 250 3.69 -8.19 19.45
CA HIS A 250 2.66 -8.81 20.28
C HIS A 250 1.56 -7.80 20.67
N ARG A 251 1.40 -6.75 19.87
CA ARG A 251 0.39 -5.69 20.04
C ARG A 251 -0.37 -5.44 18.74
N PRO A 252 -1.55 -4.80 18.78
CA PRO A 252 -2.31 -4.52 17.56
C PRO A 252 -1.61 -3.52 16.62
N PHE A 253 -1.74 -3.77 15.32
CA PHE A 253 -1.27 -2.92 14.23
C PHE A 253 -2.42 -2.47 13.34
N TYR A 254 -2.24 -1.33 12.67
CA TYR A 254 -3.12 -0.82 11.62
C TYR A 254 -2.38 -0.78 10.29
N LEU A 255 -3.13 -0.87 9.18
CA LEU A 255 -2.60 -0.93 7.82
C LEU A 255 -2.49 0.45 7.20
N LEU A 256 -1.44 0.66 6.40
CA LEU A 256 -1.21 1.82 5.54
C LEU A 256 -0.95 1.35 4.11
N ILE A 257 -1.50 2.08 3.13
CA ILE A 257 -1.23 1.88 1.70
C ILE A 257 -1.01 3.25 1.09
N ASN A 258 0.15 3.48 0.49
CA ASN A 258 0.48 4.77 -0.09
C ASN A 258 1.36 4.65 -1.34
N LEU A 259 1.37 5.71 -2.13
CA LEU A 259 2.33 5.92 -3.21
C LEU A 259 3.17 7.15 -2.87
N ALA A 260 4.39 6.96 -2.41
CA ALA A 260 5.36 8.02 -2.22
C ALA A 260 6.15 8.31 -3.51
N LEU A 261 6.83 9.45 -3.55
CA LEU A 261 7.77 9.84 -4.57
C LEU A 261 9.15 10.04 -3.94
N ASP A 262 10.11 9.22 -4.38
CA ASP A 262 11.45 9.12 -3.82
C ASP A 262 12.34 10.33 -4.20
N THR A 263 12.74 11.13 -3.22
CA THR A 263 13.61 12.30 -3.41
C THR A 263 15.07 11.97 -3.71
N ARG A 264 15.48 10.72 -3.60
CA ARG A 264 16.80 10.26 -4.09
C ARG A 264 16.90 10.33 -5.62
N VAL A 265 15.77 10.35 -6.31
CA VAL A 265 15.66 10.64 -7.74
C VAL A 265 15.71 12.16 -7.92
N THR A 266 16.71 12.67 -8.62
CA THR A 266 16.96 14.12 -8.77
C THR A 266 15.95 14.83 -9.67
N SER A 267 15.28 14.09 -10.58
CA SER A 267 14.20 14.59 -11.42
C SER A 267 13.33 13.43 -11.90
N TYR A 268 12.03 13.68 -12.04
CA TYR A 268 11.08 12.71 -12.62
C TYR A 268 10.86 13.03 -14.10
N ASP A 269 10.88 12.00 -14.94
CA ASP A 269 10.45 12.13 -16.33
C ASP A 269 8.96 12.53 -16.36
N PRO A 270 8.58 13.66 -16.94
CA PRO A 270 7.18 14.05 -17.04
C PRO A 270 6.28 13.00 -17.73
N ALA A 271 6.85 12.17 -18.59
CA ALA A 271 6.12 11.15 -19.35
C ALA A 271 5.61 9.99 -18.48
N ILE A 272 6.14 9.79 -17.27
CA ILE A 272 5.67 8.72 -16.38
C ILE A 272 4.36 9.08 -15.66
N PHE A 273 3.96 10.35 -15.64
CA PHE A 273 2.75 10.79 -14.93
C PHE A 273 1.48 10.67 -15.79
N PRO A 274 0.33 10.38 -15.16
CA PRO A 274 0.19 10.05 -13.74
C PRO A 274 0.77 8.67 -13.41
N ILE A 275 1.51 8.57 -12.31
CA ILE A 275 1.95 7.27 -11.79
C ILE A 275 0.77 6.65 -11.06
N ARG A 276 0.43 5.40 -11.38
CA ARG A 276 -0.73 4.70 -10.83
C ARG A 276 -0.32 3.49 -10.02
N TYR A 277 -0.88 3.41 -8.84
CA TYR A 277 -0.85 2.25 -7.96
C TYR A 277 -2.28 1.74 -7.79
N GLU A 278 -2.52 0.49 -8.11
CA GLU A 278 -3.85 -0.10 -8.16
C GLU A 278 -3.98 -1.25 -7.18
N ILE A 279 -5.02 -1.23 -6.36
CA ILE A 279 -5.31 -2.24 -5.35
C ILE A 279 -6.69 -2.83 -5.65
N ASP A 280 -6.73 -4.14 -5.89
CA ASP A 280 -7.94 -4.89 -6.20
C ASP A 280 -8.73 -5.22 -4.90
N TYR A 281 -8.04 -5.72 -3.88
CA TYR A 281 -8.65 -5.96 -2.58
C TYR A 281 -7.63 -5.89 -1.43
N VAL A 282 -8.18 -5.70 -0.24
CA VAL A 282 -7.52 -5.93 1.06
C VAL A 282 -8.38 -6.88 1.87
N ARG A 283 -7.78 -7.97 2.36
CA ARG A 283 -8.47 -8.98 3.18
C ARG A 283 -7.63 -9.32 4.41
N ILE A 284 -8.26 -9.31 5.58
CA ILE A 284 -7.62 -9.66 6.84
C ILE A 284 -8.39 -10.83 7.46
N TYR A 285 -7.65 -11.86 7.84
CA TYR A 285 -8.20 -13.10 8.37
C TYR A 285 -7.63 -13.37 9.75
N HIS A 286 -8.48 -13.86 10.66
CA HIS A 286 -8.03 -14.43 11.93
C HIS A 286 -7.90 -15.95 11.83
N ARG A 287 -6.93 -16.50 12.56
CA ARG A 287 -6.79 -17.95 12.70
C ARG A 287 -7.99 -18.49 13.47
N LYS A 288 -8.60 -19.56 12.96
CA LYS A 288 -9.67 -20.26 13.70
C LYS A 288 -9.07 -20.91 14.95
N PRO A 289 -9.81 -20.92 16.06
CA PRO A 289 -9.40 -21.60 17.29
C PRO A 289 -9.11 -23.09 17.08
#